data_50f9524d1306313d1d65373758cc49cd
#
_entry.id   50f9524d1306313d1d65373758cc49cd
#
_cell.length_a   1.000
_cell.length_b   1.000
_cell.length_c   1.000
_cell.angle_alpha   90.00
_cell.angle_beta   90.00
_cell.angle_gamma   90.00
#
_symmetry.space_group_name_H-M   'P 1'
#
loop_
_entity.id
_entity.type
_entity.pdbx_description
1 polymer ?
#
loop_
_entity_poly.entity_id
_entity_poly.type
_entity_poly.pdbx_seq_one_letter_code
_entity_poly.pdbx_strand_id
1 'polypeptide(L)'
;MSGDQLVTGILTDRAPKPAGHYTQAVVSGGAHVFVSGQLPIRPDGRPLDDDGFEAQARQAIQNMLEIVRAAGSAPQQIVKVTAYIVGIANWARFNAVYASMVPDARPARSVVPVPELHYGYLVEVDAIAVREP
;
A
#
# COMPACT_ATOMS: atom_id res chain seq x y z
N MET A 1 21.14 -15.77 0.23
CA MET A 1 20.49 -14.63 0.90
C MET A 1 19.14 -15.09 1.44
N SER A 2 18.88 -14.81 2.68
CA SER A 2 17.59 -15.16 3.26
C SER A 2 16.48 -14.24 2.72
N GLY A 3 15.22 -14.69 2.79
CA GLY A 3 14.08 -13.91 2.30
C GLY A 3 13.93 -12.55 2.94
N ASP A 4 14.39 -12.39 4.18
CA ASP A 4 14.35 -11.11 4.90
C ASP A 4 15.33 -10.07 4.34
N GLN A 5 16.25 -10.48 3.47
CA GLN A 5 17.21 -9.58 2.82
C GLN A 5 16.83 -9.20 1.40
N LEU A 6 15.67 -9.68 0.92
CA LEU A 6 15.16 -9.26 -0.39
C LEU A 6 14.84 -7.77 -0.43
N VAL A 7 14.50 -7.18 0.69
CA VAL A 7 14.06 -5.79 0.78
C VAL A 7 14.88 -5.08 1.84
N THR A 8 15.55 -3.99 1.46
CA THR A 8 16.36 -3.16 2.37
C THR A 8 15.87 -1.72 2.29
N GLY A 9 15.43 -1.18 3.43
CA GLY A 9 15.04 0.23 3.51
C GLY A 9 16.25 1.15 3.54
N ILE A 10 16.13 2.30 2.91
CA ILE A 10 17.17 3.32 2.85
C ILE A 10 16.67 4.59 3.53
N LEU A 11 17.47 5.12 4.43
CA LEU A 11 17.23 6.42 5.06
C LEU A 11 18.50 7.25 4.99
N THR A 12 18.37 8.53 4.70
CA THR A 12 19.48 9.46 4.65
C THR A 12 19.10 10.79 5.26
N ASP A 13 20.05 11.43 5.92
CA ASP A 13 19.89 12.79 6.46
C ASP A 13 19.91 13.87 5.37
N ARG A 14 20.26 13.50 4.14
CA ARG A 14 20.37 14.44 3.01
C ARG A 14 19.06 14.64 2.29
N ALA A 15 17.98 14.02 2.77
CA ALA A 15 16.62 14.19 2.27
C ALA A 15 15.67 14.31 3.46
N PRO A 16 14.46 14.83 3.26
CA PRO A 16 13.51 14.96 4.36
C PRO A 16 13.21 13.63 5.02
N LYS A 17 13.08 13.65 6.34
CA LYS A 17 12.62 12.49 7.09
C LYS A 17 11.21 12.10 6.67
N PRO A 18 10.87 10.80 6.68
CA PRO A 18 9.50 10.38 6.40
C PRO A 18 8.50 11.04 7.35
N ALA A 19 7.46 11.64 6.77
CA ALA A 19 6.40 12.30 7.53
C ALA A 19 5.28 11.31 7.92
N GLY A 20 5.39 10.05 7.57
CA GLY A 20 4.37 9.04 7.83
C GLY A 20 4.95 7.63 7.80
N HIS A 21 4.08 6.66 7.61
CA HIS A 21 4.44 5.25 7.68
C HIS A 21 5.03 4.75 6.35
N TYR A 22 6.30 5.14 6.09
CA TYR A 22 7.04 4.71 4.90
C TYR A 22 8.53 4.93 5.13
N THR A 23 9.39 4.32 4.30
CA THR A 23 10.81 4.64 4.23
C THR A 23 11.09 5.52 3.02
N GLN A 24 12.26 6.15 2.97
CA GLN A 24 12.59 7.05 1.87
C GLN A 24 12.77 6.30 0.55
N ALA A 25 13.41 5.13 0.61
CA ALA A 25 13.64 4.31 -0.57
C ALA A 25 13.77 2.85 -0.16
N VAL A 26 13.68 1.95 -1.14
CA VAL A 26 13.86 0.52 -0.95
C VAL A 26 14.75 -0.01 -2.06
N VAL A 27 15.72 -0.83 -1.68
CA VAL A 27 16.50 -1.66 -2.61
C VAL A 27 15.98 -3.09 -2.48
N SER A 28 15.73 -3.74 -3.59
CA SER A 28 15.22 -5.11 -3.55
C SER A 28 15.83 -6.00 -4.63
N GLY A 29 15.86 -7.29 -4.35
CA GLY A 29 16.13 -8.35 -5.31
C GLY A 29 14.89 -9.22 -5.48
N GLY A 30 15.03 -10.39 -6.10
CA GLY A 30 13.95 -11.36 -6.25
C GLY A 30 13.10 -11.14 -7.51
N ALA A 31 12.04 -11.95 -7.63
CA ALA A 31 11.07 -11.82 -8.70
C ALA A 31 10.04 -10.75 -8.33
N HIS A 32 9.70 -9.89 -9.26
CA HIS A 32 8.79 -8.78 -9.00
C HIS A 32 7.33 -9.20 -9.16
N VAL A 33 6.50 -8.67 -8.27
CA VAL A 33 5.04 -8.83 -8.27
C VAL A 33 4.44 -7.45 -8.45
N PHE A 34 3.68 -7.25 -9.51
CA PHE A 34 3.03 -5.97 -9.81
C PHE A 34 1.55 -6.10 -9.52
N VAL A 35 1.07 -5.39 -8.52
CA VAL A 35 -0.33 -5.43 -8.11
C VAL A 35 -1.08 -4.28 -8.77
N SER A 36 -2.12 -4.60 -9.52
CA SER A 36 -2.98 -3.61 -10.15
C SER A 36 -3.69 -2.76 -9.10
N GLY A 37 -4.14 -1.58 -9.50
CA GLY A 37 -4.91 -0.69 -8.63
C GLY A 37 -6.12 -1.40 -8.03
N GLN A 38 -6.24 -1.36 -6.71
CA GLN A 38 -7.31 -1.99 -5.97
C GLN A 38 -8.26 -0.95 -5.41
N LEU A 39 -9.49 -0.99 -5.88
CA LEU A 39 -10.60 -0.21 -5.34
C LEU A 39 -11.19 -0.95 -4.13
N PRO A 40 -11.97 -0.27 -3.28
CA PRO A 40 -12.55 -0.90 -2.08
C PRO A 40 -13.77 -1.75 -2.42
N ILE A 41 -13.58 -2.74 -3.28
CA ILE A 41 -14.61 -3.66 -3.73
C ILE A 41 -14.36 -5.01 -3.06
N ARG A 42 -15.40 -5.61 -2.47
CA ARG A 42 -15.28 -6.95 -1.88
C ARG A 42 -14.98 -8.00 -2.94
N PRO A 43 -14.30 -9.09 -2.57
CA PRO A 43 -13.99 -10.17 -3.53
C PRO A 43 -15.21 -10.72 -4.26
N ASP A 44 -16.39 -10.71 -3.62
CA ASP A 44 -17.64 -11.17 -4.24
C ASP A 44 -18.33 -10.09 -5.09
N GLY A 45 -17.75 -8.89 -5.16
CA GLY A 45 -18.26 -7.77 -5.94
C GLY A 45 -19.34 -6.95 -5.25
N ARG A 46 -19.77 -7.34 -4.03
CA ARG A 46 -20.80 -6.58 -3.31
C ARG A 46 -20.24 -5.28 -2.74
N PRO A 47 -21.05 -4.22 -2.65
CA PRO A 47 -20.60 -2.98 -2.01
C PRO A 47 -20.35 -3.18 -0.52
N LEU A 48 -19.55 -2.28 0.06
CA LEU A 48 -19.31 -2.28 1.51
C LEU A 48 -20.59 -1.89 2.26
N ASP A 49 -20.76 -2.44 3.46
CA ASP A 49 -21.86 -2.03 4.34
C ASP A 49 -21.64 -0.61 4.87
N ASP A 50 -20.37 -0.28 5.14
CA ASP A 50 -19.95 1.08 5.51
C ASP A 50 -19.11 1.63 4.37
N ASP A 51 -19.51 2.76 3.78
CA ASP A 51 -18.80 3.40 2.68
C ASP A 51 -17.97 4.60 3.12
N GLY A 52 -17.74 4.76 4.42
CA GLY A 52 -16.86 5.79 4.95
C GLY A 52 -15.42 5.60 4.52
N PHE A 53 -14.62 6.66 4.64
CA PHE A 53 -13.24 6.67 4.15
C PHE A 53 -12.41 5.53 4.76
N GLU A 54 -12.48 5.34 6.09
CA GLU A 54 -11.67 4.30 6.76
C GLU A 54 -12.05 2.90 6.31
N ALA A 55 -13.34 2.62 6.14
CA ALA A 55 -13.78 1.32 5.66
C ALA A 55 -13.30 1.06 4.24
N GLN A 56 -13.34 2.08 3.38
CA GLN A 56 -12.83 1.99 2.02
C GLN A 56 -11.32 1.76 2.00
N ALA A 57 -10.57 2.51 2.82
CA ALA A 57 -9.13 2.35 2.92
C ALA A 57 -8.76 0.93 3.35
N ARG A 58 -9.46 0.38 4.37
CA ARG A 58 -9.23 -1.00 4.83
C ARG A 58 -9.46 -2.01 3.73
N GLN A 59 -10.57 -1.88 3.01
CA GLN A 59 -10.89 -2.87 1.97
C GLN A 59 -9.88 -2.83 0.82
N ALA A 60 -9.49 -1.64 0.38
CA ALA A 60 -8.51 -1.49 -0.71
C ALA A 60 -7.15 -2.08 -0.30
N ILE A 61 -6.69 -1.76 0.91
CA ILE A 61 -5.42 -2.30 1.43
C ILE A 61 -5.51 -3.81 1.60
N GLN A 62 -6.62 -4.32 2.15
CA GLN A 62 -6.82 -5.75 2.32
C GLN A 62 -6.75 -6.49 0.99
N ASN A 63 -7.39 -5.95 -0.05
CA ASN A 63 -7.33 -6.53 -1.39
C ASN A 63 -5.89 -6.62 -1.88
N MET A 64 -5.12 -5.54 -1.73
CA MET A 64 -3.72 -5.49 -2.13
C MET A 64 -2.90 -6.53 -1.38
N LEU A 65 -3.07 -6.64 -0.06
CA LEU A 65 -2.34 -7.62 0.76
C LEU A 65 -2.67 -9.05 0.38
N GLU A 66 -3.94 -9.35 0.10
CA GLU A 66 -4.33 -10.70 -0.32
C GLU A 66 -3.72 -11.09 -1.67
N ILE A 67 -3.63 -10.14 -2.60
CA ILE A 67 -2.99 -10.38 -3.91
C ILE A 67 -1.50 -10.61 -3.72
N VAL A 68 -0.84 -9.82 -2.87
CA VAL A 68 0.58 -10.00 -2.55
C VAL A 68 0.83 -11.41 -2.01
N ARG A 69 0.00 -11.87 -1.07
CA ARG A 69 0.12 -13.21 -0.50
C ARG A 69 -0.15 -14.30 -1.53
N ALA A 70 -1.15 -14.13 -2.37
CA ALA A 70 -1.47 -15.10 -3.43
C ALA A 70 -0.33 -15.25 -4.43
N ALA A 71 0.47 -14.20 -4.62
CA ALA A 71 1.64 -14.21 -5.51
C ALA A 71 2.87 -14.85 -4.87
N GLY A 72 2.77 -15.32 -3.62
CA GLY A 72 3.90 -15.91 -2.90
C GLY A 72 4.82 -14.91 -2.23
N SER A 73 4.37 -13.67 -2.07
CA SER A 73 5.09 -12.61 -1.36
C SER A 73 4.49 -12.41 0.04
N ALA A 74 4.86 -11.34 0.70
CA ALA A 74 4.41 -11.01 2.04
C ALA A 74 4.43 -9.50 2.23
N PRO A 75 3.72 -8.95 3.22
CA PRO A 75 3.74 -7.51 3.48
C PRO A 75 5.15 -6.93 3.64
N GLN A 76 6.06 -7.66 4.30
CA GLN A 76 7.44 -7.23 4.49
C GLN A 76 8.27 -7.21 3.21
N GLN A 77 7.75 -7.80 2.14
CA GLN A 77 8.40 -7.84 0.83
C GLN A 77 7.78 -6.86 -0.16
N ILE A 78 6.88 -6.01 0.28
CA ILE A 78 6.35 -4.92 -0.54
C ILE A 78 7.44 -3.86 -0.68
N VAL A 79 7.70 -3.45 -1.92
CA VAL A 79 8.76 -2.51 -2.27
C VAL A 79 8.22 -1.10 -2.37
N LYS A 80 7.07 -0.95 -3.00
CA LYS A 80 6.45 0.35 -3.28
C LYS A 80 4.94 0.24 -3.20
N VAL A 81 4.34 1.23 -2.56
CA VAL A 81 2.88 1.40 -2.56
C VAL A 81 2.56 2.78 -3.10
N THR A 82 1.57 2.89 -3.98
CA THR A 82 0.97 4.17 -4.34
C THR A 82 -0.50 4.12 -3.95
N ALA A 83 -0.92 5.09 -3.16
CA ALA A 83 -2.30 5.25 -2.77
C ALA A 83 -2.87 6.54 -3.37
N TYR A 84 -4.05 6.45 -3.94
CA TYR A 84 -4.79 7.57 -4.50
C TYR A 84 -5.96 7.84 -3.59
N ILE A 85 -6.10 9.07 -3.13
CA ILE A 85 -7.16 9.46 -2.19
C ILE A 85 -7.93 10.65 -2.75
N VAL A 86 -9.23 10.64 -2.56
CA VAL A 86 -10.07 11.80 -2.87
C VAL A 86 -10.12 12.67 -1.61
N GLY A 87 -9.61 13.91 -1.73
CA GLY A 87 -9.52 14.84 -0.63
C GLY A 87 -8.21 14.74 0.14
N ILE A 88 -7.36 15.78 0.01
CA ILE A 88 -6.07 15.82 0.71
C ILE A 88 -6.23 15.80 2.24
N ALA A 89 -7.38 16.28 2.75
CA ALA A 89 -7.67 16.23 4.18
C ALA A 89 -7.74 14.80 4.72
N ASN A 90 -7.91 13.80 3.86
CA ASN A 90 -7.96 12.39 4.24
C ASN A 90 -6.57 11.75 4.38
N TRP A 91 -5.49 12.49 4.15
CA TRP A 91 -4.14 11.92 4.21
C TRP A 91 -3.84 11.27 5.57
N ALA A 92 -4.10 11.99 6.66
CA ALA A 92 -3.80 11.48 8.01
C ALA A 92 -4.65 10.25 8.34
N ARG A 93 -5.91 10.24 7.91
CA ARG A 93 -6.81 9.10 8.10
C ARG A 93 -6.32 7.87 7.33
N PHE A 94 -5.89 8.07 6.07
CA PHE A 94 -5.31 6.99 5.29
C PHE A 94 -4.05 6.45 5.95
N ASN A 95 -3.14 7.34 6.36
CA ASN A 95 -1.88 6.93 6.98
C ASN A 95 -2.12 6.10 8.25
N ALA A 96 -3.10 6.47 9.07
CA ALA A 96 -3.42 5.74 10.29
C ALA A 96 -3.94 4.32 9.99
N VAL A 97 -4.84 4.18 9.03
CA VAL A 97 -5.36 2.86 8.62
C VAL A 97 -4.24 2.01 8.04
N TYR A 98 -3.46 2.57 7.15
CA TYR A 98 -2.35 1.89 6.49
C TYR A 98 -1.34 1.38 7.53
N ALA A 99 -0.90 2.24 8.44
CA ALA A 99 0.06 1.87 9.49
C ALA A 99 -0.47 0.75 10.39
N SER A 100 -1.78 0.74 10.67
CA SER A 100 -2.39 -0.31 11.49
C SER A 100 -2.43 -1.66 10.79
N MET A 101 -2.47 -1.68 9.46
CA MET A 101 -2.57 -2.90 8.67
C MET A 101 -1.21 -3.48 8.26
N VAL A 102 -0.17 -2.65 8.19
CA VAL A 102 1.19 -3.07 7.86
C VAL A 102 2.19 -2.51 8.89
N PRO A 103 2.01 -2.82 10.18
CA PRO A 103 2.81 -2.17 11.24
C PRO A 103 4.30 -2.50 11.13
N ASP A 104 4.64 -3.70 10.64
CA ASP A 104 6.02 -4.18 10.58
C ASP A 104 6.65 -3.98 9.20
N ALA A 105 5.96 -3.28 8.30
CA ALA A 105 6.46 -3.03 6.94
C ALA A 105 6.37 -1.54 6.64
N ARG A 106 7.46 -1.00 6.10
CA ARG A 106 7.53 0.41 5.69
C ARG A 106 8.10 0.51 4.28
N PRO A 107 7.36 0.05 3.28
CA PRO A 107 7.80 0.20 1.90
C PRO A 107 7.89 1.67 1.51
N ALA A 108 8.58 1.95 0.41
CA ALA A 108 8.50 3.27 -0.22
C ALA A 108 7.05 3.54 -0.60
N ARG A 109 6.59 4.78 -0.47
CA ARG A 109 5.17 5.08 -0.67
C ARG A 109 4.96 6.49 -1.19
N SER A 110 3.96 6.64 -2.05
CA SER A 110 3.38 7.94 -2.39
C SER A 110 1.88 7.89 -2.08
N VAL A 111 1.35 8.98 -1.54
CA VAL A 111 -0.09 9.18 -1.36
C VAL A 111 -0.47 10.38 -2.19
N VAL A 112 -1.33 10.18 -3.18
CA VAL A 112 -1.61 11.17 -4.21
C VAL A 112 -3.08 11.59 -4.11
N PRO A 113 -3.39 12.86 -3.85
CA PRO A 113 -4.76 13.33 -3.91
C PRO A 113 -5.21 13.42 -5.38
N VAL A 114 -6.43 12.97 -5.64
CA VAL A 114 -7.03 12.98 -6.97
C VAL A 114 -8.43 13.57 -6.90
N PRO A 115 -8.95 14.15 -8.00
CA PRO A 115 -10.30 14.73 -7.98
C PRO A 115 -11.41 13.69 -7.79
N GLU A 116 -11.23 12.51 -8.39
CA GLU A 116 -12.24 11.45 -8.33
C GLU A 116 -11.60 10.11 -8.69
N LEU A 117 -12.26 9.03 -8.30
CA LEU A 117 -11.91 7.66 -8.68
C LEU A 117 -13.14 6.98 -9.27
N HIS A 118 -12.95 5.84 -9.91
CA HIS A 118 -14.03 5.05 -10.50
C HIS A 118 -15.14 4.81 -9.47
N TYR A 119 -16.37 4.91 -9.90
CA TYR A 119 -17.57 4.59 -9.13
C TYR A 119 -17.77 5.46 -7.87
N GLY A 120 -17.09 6.61 -7.80
CA GLY A 120 -17.19 7.50 -6.66
C GLY A 120 -16.45 7.02 -5.41
N TYR A 121 -15.57 6.03 -5.54
CA TYR A 121 -14.75 5.59 -4.41
C TYR A 121 -13.74 6.66 -4.01
N LEU A 122 -13.28 6.59 -2.77
CA LEU A 122 -12.42 7.60 -2.16
C LEU A 122 -10.97 7.14 -2.05
N VAL A 123 -10.67 5.86 -2.27
CA VAL A 123 -9.33 5.29 -2.12
C VAL A 123 -9.09 4.26 -3.23
N GLU A 124 -7.87 4.27 -3.75
CA GLU A 124 -7.36 3.19 -4.61
C GLU A 124 -5.90 2.96 -4.24
N VAL A 125 -5.44 1.70 -4.26
CA VAL A 125 -4.07 1.35 -3.87
C VAL A 125 -3.48 0.40 -4.88
N ASP A 126 -2.25 0.66 -5.33
CA ASP A 126 -1.46 -0.33 -6.07
C ASP A 126 -0.13 -0.58 -5.37
N ALA A 127 0.57 -1.63 -5.78
CA ALA A 127 1.82 -1.99 -5.12
C ALA A 127 2.76 -2.75 -6.05
N ILE A 128 4.04 -2.71 -5.70
CA ILE A 128 5.07 -3.59 -6.24
C ILE A 128 5.66 -4.34 -5.05
N ALA A 129 5.73 -5.65 -5.14
CA ALA A 129 6.35 -6.50 -4.14
C ALA A 129 7.40 -7.39 -4.80
N VAL A 130 8.13 -8.14 -4.00
CA VAL A 130 9.09 -9.13 -4.50
C VAL A 130 8.87 -10.44 -3.78
N ARG A 131 9.31 -11.51 -4.43
CA ARG A 131 9.38 -12.84 -3.81
C ARG A 131 10.68 -13.50 -4.25
N GLU A 132 11.04 -14.57 -3.59
CA GLU A 132 12.21 -15.36 -4.02
C GLU A 132 11.96 -15.92 -5.42
N PRO A 133 13.00 -15.97 -6.25
CA PRO A 133 12.88 -16.50 -7.62
C PRO A 133 12.37 -17.92 -7.67
#